data_43fb9873435feca2e03998cc3d84772b
#
_entry.id   43fb9873435feca2e03998cc3d84772b
#
_cell.length_a   1.000
_cell.length_b   1.000
_cell.length_c   1.000
_cell.angle_alpha   90.00
_cell.angle_beta   90.00
_cell.angle_gamma   90.00
#
_symmetry.space_group_name_H-M   'P 1'
#
loop_
_entity.id
_entity.type
_entity.pdbx_description
1 polymer ?
#
loop_
_entity_poly.entity_id
_entity_poly.type
_entity_poly.pdbx_seq_one_letter_code
_entity_poly.pdbx_strand_id
1 'polypeptide(L)'
;VQNTQKTTKAMKLVSTAKLKKAEEAARHSRVYALKINEVLSEIAYEINKFKIVGEGNKFFDTEAKVEKVDIIFVTADKGLCGGFNISTIKAVRNMIDEFKSKKVKVRLRAVGKKGIEFFNFQGIEILESYRGVSSAPTYEKAQEVIKVAIDDFVAGVTDKVILVHNGYKNMISQELRVNTIVPVE
;
A
#
# COMPACT_ATOMS: atom_id res chain seq x y z
N VAL A 1 -43.57 -23.77 8.79
CA VAL A 1 -42.58 -24.51 7.94
C VAL A 1 -42.23 -23.73 6.69
N GLN A 2 -43.20 -23.23 5.90
CA GLN A 2 -42.93 -22.46 4.71
C GLN A 2 -42.17 -21.13 4.99
N ASN A 3 -42.52 -20.42 6.08
CA ASN A 3 -41.84 -19.17 6.46
C ASN A 3 -40.39 -19.42 6.86
N THR A 4 -40.09 -20.52 7.55
CA THR A 4 -38.73 -20.90 7.93
C THR A 4 -37.89 -21.22 6.69
N GLN A 5 -38.45 -21.92 5.71
CA GLN A 5 -37.76 -22.24 4.46
C GLN A 5 -37.42 -20.98 3.65
N LYS A 6 -38.35 -20.02 3.56
CA LYS A 6 -38.12 -18.74 2.86
C LYS A 6 -37.03 -17.93 3.54
N THR A 7 -37.03 -17.86 4.87
CA THR A 7 -36.00 -17.16 5.64
C THR A 7 -34.62 -17.80 5.42
N THR A 8 -34.53 -19.12 5.41
CA THR A 8 -33.27 -19.83 5.16
C THR A 8 -32.73 -19.55 3.76
N LYS A 9 -33.59 -19.55 2.73
CA LYS A 9 -33.20 -19.22 1.35
C LYS A 9 -32.69 -17.77 1.26
N ALA A 10 -33.37 -16.81 1.88
CA ALA A 10 -32.95 -15.42 1.90
C ALA A 10 -31.59 -15.26 2.57
N MET A 11 -31.34 -15.96 3.68
CA MET A 11 -30.05 -15.94 4.38
C MET A 11 -28.93 -16.53 3.51
N LYS A 12 -29.19 -17.62 2.79
CA LYS A 12 -28.24 -18.21 1.87
C LYS A 12 -27.86 -17.25 0.73
N LEU A 13 -28.85 -16.54 0.15
CA LEU A 13 -28.62 -15.56 -0.91
C LEU A 13 -27.76 -14.40 -0.43
N VAL A 14 -28.04 -13.88 0.76
CA VAL A 14 -27.25 -12.79 1.36
C VAL A 14 -25.81 -13.25 1.64
N SER A 15 -25.63 -14.45 2.20
CA SER A 15 -24.31 -15.00 2.49
C SER A 15 -23.50 -15.24 1.20
N THR A 16 -24.15 -15.74 0.15
CA THR A 16 -23.52 -15.94 -1.16
C THR A 16 -23.09 -14.60 -1.78
N ALA A 17 -23.94 -13.57 -1.69
CA ALA A 17 -23.61 -12.22 -2.19
C ALA A 17 -22.44 -11.61 -1.43
N LYS A 18 -22.36 -11.77 -0.11
CA LYS A 18 -21.25 -11.30 0.72
C LYS A 18 -19.96 -12.03 0.37
N LEU A 19 -20.02 -13.34 0.19
CA LEU A 19 -18.87 -14.15 -0.21
C LEU A 19 -18.33 -13.74 -1.55
N LYS A 20 -19.21 -13.52 -2.53
CA LYS A 20 -18.85 -13.07 -3.87
C LYS A 20 -18.16 -11.71 -3.85
N LYS A 21 -18.66 -10.76 -3.05
CA LYS A 21 -18.02 -9.44 -2.87
C LYS A 21 -16.63 -9.56 -2.23
N ALA A 22 -16.50 -10.44 -1.23
CA ALA A 22 -15.21 -10.68 -0.58
C ALA A 22 -14.20 -11.30 -1.56
N GLU A 23 -14.62 -12.26 -2.37
CA GLU A 23 -13.78 -12.87 -3.40
C GLU A 23 -13.33 -11.85 -4.44
N GLU A 24 -14.24 -10.99 -4.89
CA GLU A 24 -13.95 -9.94 -5.85
C GLU A 24 -12.95 -8.93 -5.29
N ALA A 25 -13.14 -8.48 -4.04
CA ALA A 25 -12.22 -7.57 -3.38
C ALA A 25 -10.83 -8.20 -3.20
N ALA A 26 -10.77 -9.49 -2.81
CA ALA A 26 -9.51 -10.23 -2.68
C ALA A 26 -8.79 -10.36 -4.03
N ARG A 27 -9.54 -10.58 -5.11
CA ARG A 27 -8.99 -10.65 -6.46
C ARG A 27 -8.38 -9.31 -6.88
N HIS A 28 -9.06 -8.19 -6.64
CA HIS A 28 -8.54 -6.86 -6.94
C HIS A 28 -7.27 -6.54 -6.16
N SER A 29 -7.23 -6.87 -4.88
CA SER A 29 -6.04 -6.69 -4.04
C SER A 29 -4.86 -7.50 -4.56
N ARG A 30 -5.09 -8.73 -5.00
CA ARG A 30 -4.06 -9.61 -5.56
C ARG A 30 -3.52 -9.05 -6.87
N VAL A 31 -4.38 -8.61 -7.77
CA VAL A 31 -3.97 -7.98 -9.05
C VAL A 31 -3.15 -6.73 -8.78
N TYR A 32 -3.56 -5.90 -7.82
CA TYR A 32 -2.81 -4.69 -7.45
C TYR A 32 -1.42 -5.02 -6.90
N ALA A 33 -1.32 -6.06 -6.04
CA ALA A 33 -0.04 -6.51 -5.51
C ALA A 33 0.92 -6.97 -6.62
N LEU A 34 0.41 -7.67 -7.62
CA LEU A 34 1.21 -8.09 -8.78
C LEU A 34 1.67 -6.87 -9.61
N LYS A 35 0.81 -5.88 -9.80
CA LYS A 35 1.19 -4.64 -10.51
C LYS A 35 2.25 -3.85 -9.77
N ILE A 36 2.15 -3.77 -8.45
CA ILE A 36 3.20 -3.16 -7.61
C ILE A 36 4.53 -3.89 -7.80
N ASN A 37 4.52 -5.21 -7.78
CA ASN A 37 5.75 -5.99 -7.97
C ASN A 37 6.39 -5.73 -9.34
N GLU A 38 5.60 -5.60 -10.41
CA GLU A 38 6.11 -5.24 -11.74
C GLU A 38 6.79 -3.87 -11.70
N VAL A 39 6.15 -2.87 -11.11
CA VAL A 39 6.71 -1.52 -10.99
C VAL A 39 8.00 -1.51 -10.18
N LEU A 40 8.03 -2.21 -9.05
CA LEU A 40 9.21 -2.29 -8.19
C LEU A 40 10.38 -2.96 -8.90
N SER A 41 10.11 -4.01 -9.69
CA SER A 41 11.14 -4.70 -10.46
C SER A 41 11.76 -3.80 -11.52
N GLU A 42 10.95 -3.00 -12.21
CA GLU A 42 11.45 -2.06 -13.20
C GLU A 42 12.26 -0.93 -12.56
N ILE A 43 11.79 -0.41 -11.45
CA ILE A 43 12.50 0.65 -10.71
C ILE A 43 13.84 0.12 -10.21
N ALA A 44 13.88 -1.08 -9.65
CA ALA A 44 15.12 -1.72 -9.20
C ALA A 44 16.11 -1.90 -10.37
N TYR A 45 15.61 -2.30 -11.52
CA TYR A 45 16.43 -2.44 -12.73
C TYR A 45 17.03 -1.10 -13.17
N GLU A 46 16.23 -0.05 -13.23
CA GLU A 46 16.68 1.29 -13.61
C GLU A 46 17.69 1.86 -12.59
N ILE A 47 17.44 1.71 -11.31
CA ILE A 47 18.34 2.17 -10.25
C ILE A 47 19.69 1.42 -10.32
N ASN A 48 19.68 0.11 -10.58
CA ASN A 48 20.90 -0.67 -10.69
C ASN A 48 21.81 -0.23 -11.83
N LYS A 49 21.26 0.37 -12.90
CA LYS A 49 22.08 0.96 -13.96
C LYS A 49 22.95 2.10 -13.44
N PHE A 50 22.43 2.92 -12.54
CA PHE A 50 23.20 4.00 -11.93
C PHE A 50 24.34 3.49 -11.04
N LYS A 51 24.15 2.34 -10.40
CA LYS A 51 25.18 1.69 -9.60
C LYS A 51 26.42 1.34 -10.44
N ILE A 52 26.20 0.83 -11.66
CA ILE A 52 27.28 0.43 -12.59
C ILE A 52 28.07 1.65 -13.07
N VAL A 53 27.38 2.76 -13.33
CA VAL A 53 27.97 4.00 -13.86
C VAL A 53 28.62 4.86 -12.78
N GLY A 54 28.43 4.52 -11.50
CA GLY A 54 28.92 5.33 -10.38
C GLY A 54 28.09 6.56 -10.08
N GLU A 55 27.04 6.79 -10.84
CA GLU A 55 26.04 7.81 -10.58
C GLU A 55 24.95 7.24 -9.65
N GLY A 56 24.23 8.09 -8.96
CA GLY A 56 23.10 7.67 -8.12
C GLY A 56 23.48 7.05 -6.79
N ASN A 57 24.61 7.44 -6.22
CA ASN A 57 25.00 6.99 -4.86
C ASN A 57 23.91 7.23 -3.82
N LYS A 58 23.08 8.26 -4.01
CA LYS A 58 21.96 8.57 -3.15
C LYS A 58 20.99 7.39 -3.03
N PHE A 59 20.76 6.64 -4.12
CA PHE A 59 19.86 5.49 -4.12
C PHE A 59 20.39 4.31 -3.30
N PHE A 60 21.67 4.28 -3.00
CA PHE A 60 22.33 3.18 -2.29
C PHE A 60 22.92 3.60 -0.95
N ASP A 61 22.80 4.87 -0.58
CA ASP A 61 23.33 5.40 0.67
C ASP A 61 22.35 5.16 1.82
N THR A 62 22.41 3.98 2.42
CA THR A 62 21.60 3.59 3.57
C THR A 62 22.07 4.21 4.88
N GLU A 63 23.26 4.82 4.90
CA GLU A 63 23.83 5.47 6.07
C GLU A 63 23.50 6.98 6.15
N ALA A 64 22.88 7.52 5.11
CA ALA A 64 22.50 8.92 5.08
C ALA A 64 21.50 9.24 6.20
N LYS A 65 21.62 10.44 6.76
CA LYS A 65 20.71 10.90 7.81
C LYS A 65 19.28 11.03 7.26
N VAL A 66 18.33 10.44 7.96
CA VAL A 66 16.91 10.49 7.60
C VAL A 66 16.20 11.50 8.49
N GLU A 67 15.72 12.57 7.89
CA GLU A 67 14.93 13.60 8.58
C GLU A 67 13.46 13.56 8.15
N LYS A 68 13.18 13.09 6.94
CA LYS A 68 11.84 12.97 6.38
C LYS A 68 11.66 11.62 5.70
N VAL A 69 10.52 10.99 5.94
CA VAL A 69 10.16 9.69 5.36
C VAL A 69 8.81 9.80 4.69
N ASP A 70 8.72 9.32 3.46
CA ASP A 70 7.45 9.11 2.77
C ASP A 70 7.00 7.67 2.96
N ILE A 71 5.80 7.47 3.46
CA ILE A 71 5.18 6.15 3.58
C ILE A 71 4.04 6.07 2.58
N ILE A 72 4.16 5.15 1.62
CA ILE A 72 3.09 4.79 0.69
C ILE A 72 2.44 3.54 1.27
N PHE A 73 1.14 3.57 1.49
CA PHE A 73 0.44 2.38 1.95
C PHE A 73 -0.82 2.12 1.15
N VAL A 74 -1.14 0.85 0.99
CA VAL A 74 -2.23 0.37 0.14
C VAL A 74 -3.29 -0.33 0.97
N THR A 75 -4.52 0.17 0.89
CA THR A 75 -5.71 -0.44 1.47
C THR A 75 -6.77 -0.57 0.39
N ALA A 76 -7.87 -1.25 0.70
CA ALA A 76 -8.97 -1.39 -0.24
C ALA A 76 -9.85 -0.13 -0.29
N ASP A 77 -10.51 0.07 -1.44
CA ASP A 77 -11.54 1.10 -1.59
C ASP A 77 -12.87 0.65 -0.98
N LYS A 78 -13.12 -0.66 -0.96
CA LYS A 78 -14.35 -1.26 -0.42
C LYS A 78 -14.02 -2.14 0.76
N GLY A 79 -15.00 -2.33 1.65
CA GLY A 79 -14.88 -3.23 2.79
C GLY A 79 -14.80 -4.70 2.39
N LEU A 80 -14.85 -5.61 3.37
CA LEU A 80 -14.86 -7.06 3.21
C LEU A 80 -13.53 -7.68 2.77
N CYS A 81 -12.42 -6.97 2.96
CA CYS A 81 -11.08 -7.52 2.72
C CYS A 81 -10.45 -8.17 3.97
N GLY A 82 -11.25 -8.46 4.99
CA GLY A 82 -10.80 -9.09 6.22
C GLY A 82 -9.71 -8.29 6.94
N GLY A 83 -8.71 -8.99 7.47
CA GLY A 83 -7.59 -8.38 8.18
C GLY A 83 -6.61 -7.59 7.34
N PHE A 84 -6.78 -7.57 6.03
CA PHE A 84 -5.93 -6.88 5.06
C PHE A 84 -5.77 -5.38 5.41
N ASN A 85 -6.88 -4.66 5.53
CA ASN A 85 -6.83 -3.23 5.83
C ASN A 85 -6.35 -2.96 7.25
N ILE A 86 -6.77 -3.77 8.20
CA ILE A 86 -6.42 -3.62 9.61
C ILE A 86 -4.92 -3.79 9.81
N SER A 87 -4.32 -4.82 9.21
CA SER A 87 -2.89 -5.09 9.31
C SER A 87 -2.05 -3.96 8.74
N THR A 88 -2.44 -3.45 7.56
CA THR A 88 -1.74 -2.35 6.90
C THR A 88 -1.85 -1.06 7.72
N ILE A 89 -3.04 -0.70 8.16
CA ILE A 89 -3.27 0.51 8.94
C ILE A 89 -2.50 0.47 10.26
N LYS A 90 -2.53 -0.68 10.94
CA LYS A 90 -1.81 -0.85 12.20
C LYS A 90 -0.29 -0.72 12.02
N ALA A 91 0.25 -1.32 10.97
CA ALA A 91 1.68 -1.23 10.65
C ALA A 91 2.10 0.22 10.38
N VAL A 92 1.33 0.94 9.57
CA VAL A 92 1.60 2.35 9.24
C VAL A 92 1.52 3.22 10.49
N ARG A 93 0.51 3.03 11.32
CA ARG A 93 0.37 3.78 12.56
C ARG A 93 1.55 3.56 13.50
N ASN A 94 1.98 2.32 13.67
CA ASN A 94 3.15 2.01 14.48
C ASN A 94 4.43 2.65 13.92
N MET A 95 4.58 2.67 12.61
CA MET A 95 5.72 3.31 11.95
C MET A 95 5.71 4.83 12.17
N ILE A 96 4.54 5.47 12.09
CA ILE A 96 4.41 6.91 12.36
C ILE A 96 4.86 7.22 13.79
N ASP A 97 4.40 6.45 14.77
CA ASP A 97 4.77 6.64 16.16
C ASP A 97 6.27 6.43 16.39
N GLU A 98 6.85 5.41 15.77
CA GLU A 98 8.29 5.14 15.87
C GLU A 98 9.13 6.27 15.27
N PHE A 99 8.80 6.73 14.07
CA PHE A 99 9.52 7.84 13.45
C PHE A 99 9.35 9.15 14.23
N LYS A 100 8.16 9.40 14.75
CA LYS A 100 7.91 10.57 15.59
C LYS A 100 8.79 10.55 16.86
N SER A 101 8.98 9.38 17.47
CA SER A 101 9.85 9.23 18.64
C SER A 101 11.32 9.55 18.31
N LYS A 102 11.73 9.33 17.08
CA LYS A 102 13.08 9.64 16.57
C LYS A 102 13.18 11.05 15.97
N LYS A 103 12.14 11.85 16.08
CA LYS A 103 12.04 13.21 15.50
C LYS A 103 12.16 13.22 13.98
N VAL A 104 11.72 12.15 13.31
CA VAL A 104 11.65 12.05 11.87
C VAL A 104 10.26 12.46 11.40
N LYS A 105 10.19 13.36 10.44
CA LYS A 105 8.93 13.81 9.86
C LYS A 105 8.40 12.77 8.88
N VAL A 106 7.13 12.41 9.03
CA VAL A 106 6.47 11.42 8.15
C VAL A 106 5.49 12.13 7.22
N ARG A 107 5.55 11.77 5.95
CA ARG A 107 4.60 12.19 4.92
C ARG A 107 3.86 10.95 4.44
N LEU A 108 2.54 10.99 4.43
CA LEU A 108 1.72 9.84 4.03
C LEU A 108 1.19 9.98 2.61
N ARG A 109 1.30 8.90 1.86
CA ARG A 109 0.66 8.74 0.55
C ARG A 109 -0.26 7.53 0.65
N ALA A 110 -1.56 7.78 0.68
CA ALA A 110 -2.56 6.77 0.98
C ALA A 110 -3.25 6.29 -0.30
N VAL A 111 -3.21 5.00 -0.54
CA VAL A 111 -3.95 4.34 -1.62
C VAL A 111 -5.08 3.55 -0.99
N GLY A 112 -6.30 3.80 -1.44
CA GLY A 112 -7.48 3.10 -0.97
C GLY A 112 -8.29 3.86 0.07
N LYS A 113 -9.59 3.86 -0.14
CA LYS A 113 -10.55 4.64 0.65
C LYS A 113 -10.50 4.32 2.14
N LYS A 114 -10.32 3.05 2.50
CA LYS A 114 -10.35 2.62 3.91
C LYS A 114 -9.24 3.24 4.74
N GLY A 115 -8.03 3.25 4.23
CA GLY A 115 -6.89 3.89 4.89
C GLY A 115 -7.03 5.41 4.94
N ILE A 116 -7.48 6.01 3.85
CA ILE A 116 -7.71 7.46 3.77
C ILE A 116 -8.70 7.91 4.84
N GLU A 117 -9.84 7.22 4.95
CA GLU A 117 -10.88 7.54 5.95
C GLU A 117 -10.36 7.36 7.37
N PHE A 118 -9.63 6.29 7.64
CA PHE A 118 -9.09 6.03 8.97
C PHE A 118 -8.16 7.14 9.45
N PHE A 119 -7.18 7.53 8.64
CA PHE A 119 -6.20 8.54 9.03
C PHE A 119 -6.81 9.94 9.07
N ASN A 120 -7.76 10.26 8.19
CA ASN A 120 -8.51 11.51 8.27
C ASN A 120 -9.31 11.59 9.57
N PHE A 121 -9.93 10.48 9.98
CA PHE A 121 -10.69 10.41 11.24
C PHE A 121 -9.77 10.60 12.46
N GLN A 122 -8.55 10.08 12.38
CA GLN A 122 -7.55 10.25 13.45
C GLN A 122 -6.90 11.63 13.46
N GLY A 123 -7.23 12.49 12.51
CA GLY A 123 -6.64 13.83 12.41
C GLY A 123 -5.19 13.81 11.92
N ILE A 124 -4.75 12.73 11.28
CA ILE A 124 -3.41 12.60 10.73
C ILE A 124 -3.41 13.12 9.29
N GLU A 125 -2.49 14.05 8.99
CA GLU A 125 -2.39 14.66 7.67
C GLU A 125 -1.92 13.64 6.63
N ILE A 126 -2.61 13.63 5.48
CA ILE A 126 -2.24 12.80 4.33
C ILE A 126 -1.79 13.76 3.21
N LEU A 127 -0.56 13.56 2.72
CA LEU A 127 0.00 14.38 1.65
C LEU A 127 -0.72 14.14 0.32
N GLU A 128 -0.92 12.87 -0.01
CA GLU A 128 -1.58 12.46 -1.25
C GLU A 128 -2.55 11.32 -1.00
N SER A 129 -3.72 11.40 -1.61
CA SER A 129 -4.78 10.39 -1.49
C SER A 129 -5.14 9.87 -2.87
N TYR A 130 -5.16 8.55 -3.02
CA TYR A 130 -5.47 7.88 -4.27
C TYR A 130 -6.68 6.95 -4.07
N ARG A 131 -7.81 7.32 -4.63
CA ARG A 131 -9.05 6.53 -4.57
C ARG A 131 -9.28 5.81 -5.89
N GLY A 132 -9.93 4.65 -5.84
CA GLY A 132 -10.27 3.87 -7.03
C GLY A 132 -9.12 3.08 -7.65
N VAL A 133 -7.90 3.22 -7.15
CA VAL A 133 -6.74 2.50 -7.68
C VAL A 133 -6.79 1.02 -7.35
N SER A 134 -7.14 0.69 -6.09
CA SER A 134 -7.21 -0.71 -5.64
C SER A 134 -8.37 -1.48 -6.26
N SER A 135 -9.48 -0.81 -6.58
CA SER A 135 -10.67 -1.43 -7.18
C SER A 135 -10.57 -1.56 -8.71
N ALA A 136 -9.74 -0.75 -9.35
CA ALA A 136 -9.46 -0.81 -10.78
C ALA A 136 -7.95 -0.70 -11.02
N PRO A 137 -7.17 -1.71 -10.60
CA PRO A 137 -5.72 -1.64 -10.63
C PRO A 137 -5.18 -1.72 -12.07
N THR A 138 -4.30 -0.76 -12.39
CA THR A 138 -3.54 -0.77 -13.64
C THR A 138 -2.07 -0.54 -13.32
N TYR A 139 -1.20 -0.98 -14.22
CA TYR A 139 0.23 -0.75 -14.10
C TYR A 139 0.55 0.75 -14.02
N GLU A 140 -0.06 1.55 -14.89
CA GLU A 140 0.16 3.00 -14.96
C GLU A 140 -0.21 3.71 -13.66
N LYS A 141 -1.32 3.32 -13.02
CA LYS A 141 -1.74 3.90 -11.75
C LYS A 141 -0.78 3.54 -10.62
N ALA A 142 -0.32 2.30 -10.57
CA ALA A 142 0.67 1.86 -9.58
C ALA A 142 2.00 2.58 -9.78
N GLN A 143 2.45 2.71 -11.02
CA GLN A 143 3.68 3.43 -11.38
C GLN A 143 3.61 4.89 -10.96
N GLU A 144 2.49 5.57 -11.22
CA GLU A 144 2.31 6.97 -10.86
C GLU A 144 2.50 7.22 -9.36
N VAL A 145 1.87 6.39 -8.53
CA VAL A 145 1.96 6.53 -7.06
C VAL A 145 3.40 6.41 -6.57
N ILE A 146 4.13 5.42 -7.08
CA ILE A 146 5.51 5.16 -6.65
C ILE A 146 6.48 6.16 -7.23
N LYS A 147 6.31 6.51 -8.51
CA LYS A 147 7.20 7.42 -9.22
C LYS A 147 7.23 8.82 -8.59
N VAL A 148 6.08 9.35 -8.21
CA VAL A 148 6.00 10.69 -7.58
C VAL A 148 6.84 10.73 -6.29
N ALA A 149 6.77 9.67 -5.49
CA ALA A 149 7.57 9.58 -4.25
C ALA A 149 9.07 9.47 -4.54
N ILE A 150 9.45 8.72 -5.56
CA ILE A 150 10.85 8.61 -5.97
C ILE A 150 11.38 9.93 -6.52
N ASP A 151 10.58 10.65 -7.30
CA ASP A 151 10.95 11.97 -7.80
C ASP A 151 11.20 12.95 -6.64
N ASP A 152 10.39 12.90 -5.59
CA ASP A 152 10.61 13.70 -4.38
C ASP A 152 11.90 13.29 -3.64
N PHE A 153 12.22 12.01 -3.64
CA PHE A 153 13.49 11.53 -3.09
C PHE A 153 14.70 12.07 -3.88
N VAL A 154 14.63 12.02 -5.19
CA VAL A 154 15.69 12.55 -6.07
C VAL A 154 15.84 14.05 -5.88
N ALA A 155 14.73 14.78 -5.72
CA ALA A 155 14.74 16.23 -5.52
C ALA A 155 15.18 16.67 -4.11
N GLY A 156 15.39 15.72 -3.19
CA GLY A 156 15.77 16.02 -1.81
C GLY A 156 14.61 16.45 -0.92
N VAL A 157 13.38 16.29 -1.36
CA VAL A 157 12.18 16.62 -0.58
C VAL A 157 11.94 15.58 0.53
N THR A 158 12.31 14.34 0.28
CA THR A 158 12.24 13.26 1.26
C THR A 158 13.54 12.45 1.25
N ASP A 159 13.86 11.82 2.36
CA ASP A 159 15.12 11.07 2.53
C ASP A 159 14.95 9.57 2.44
N LYS A 160 13.72 9.09 2.51
CA LYS A 160 13.40 7.66 2.48
C LYS A 160 11.98 7.45 1.99
N VAL A 161 11.77 6.43 1.17
CA VAL A 161 10.43 6.03 0.71
C VAL A 161 10.18 4.58 1.09
N ILE A 162 9.12 4.35 1.85
CA ILE A 162 8.71 3.03 2.32
C ILE A 162 7.34 2.71 1.74
N LEU A 163 7.19 1.49 1.25
CA LEU A 163 5.91 0.97 0.75
C LEU A 163 5.38 -0.11 1.70
N VAL A 164 4.15 0.07 2.16
CA VAL A 164 3.45 -0.90 3.02
C VAL A 164 2.24 -1.43 2.26
N HIS A 165 2.24 -2.72 1.98
CA HIS A 165 1.14 -3.34 1.25
C HIS A 165 1.00 -4.82 1.61
N ASN A 166 -0.13 -5.41 1.27
CA ASN A 166 -0.29 -6.87 1.36
C ASN A 166 0.12 -7.50 0.05
N GLY A 167 1.22 -8.26 0.09
CA GLY A 167 1.72 -9.00 -1.04
C GLY A 167 0.97 -10.31 -1.22
N TYR A 168 0.94 -10.80 -2.45
CA TYR A 168 0.38 -12.10 -2.76
C TYR A 168 1.35 -13.20 -2.29
N LYS A 169 0.88 -14.07 -1.42
CA LYS A 169 1.64 -15.23 -0.96
C LYS A 169 1.17 -16.51 -1.67
N ASN A 170 -0.13 -16.75 -1.70
CA ASN A 170 -0.77 -17.84 -2.43
C ASN A 170 -2.25 -17.53 -2.63
N MET A 171 -3.01 -18.44 -3.22
CA MET A 171 -4.43 -18.22 -3.54
C MET A 171 -5.31 -17.97 -2.30
N ILE A 172 -4.86 -18.36 -1.12
CA ILE A 172 -5.66 -18.33 0.11
C ILE A 172 -5.18 -17.23 1.06
N SER A 173 -3.90 -16.88 1.03
CA SER A 173 -3.32 -15.97 2.00
C SER A 173 -2.56 -14.80 1.36
N GLN A 174 -2.56 -13.69 2.08
CA GLN A 174 -1.79 -12.50 1.76
C GLN A 174 -0.82 -12.24 2.90
N GLU A 175 0.29 -11.60 2.58
CA GLU A 175 1.34 -11.29 3.53
C GLU A 175 1.58 -9.79 3.58
N LEU A 176 1.57 -9.23 4.79
CA LEU A 176 1.94 -7.82 4.97
C LEU A 176 3.41 -7.64 4.63
N ARG A 177 3.69 -6.74 3.72
CA ARG A 177 5.05 -6.41 3.28
C ARG A 177 5.37 -4.96 3.54
N VAL A 178 6.52 -4.74 4.16
CA VAL A 178 7.07 -3.40 4.40
C VAL A 178 8.40 -3.34 3.65
N ASN A 179 8.42 -2.59 2.56
CA ASN A 179 9.60 -2.51 1.70
C ASN A 179 10.13 -1.07 1.67
N THR A 180 11.41 -0.90 1.98
CA THR A 180 12.08 0.37 1.70
C THR A 180 12.42 0.41 0.22
N ILE A 181 11.78 1.31 -0.51
CA ILE A 181 12.01 1.45 -1.95
C ILE A 181 13.34 2.15 -2.21
N VAL A 182 13.55 3.28 -1.58
CA VAL A 182 14.80 4.05 -1.66
C VAL A 182 15.14 4.63 -0.29
N PRO A 183 16.40 4.69 0.13
CA PRO A 183 17.56 4.07 -0.55
C PRO A 183 17.44 2.55 -0.59
N VAL A 184 18.07 1.93 -1.58
CA VAL A 184 18.05 0.47 -1.75
C VAL A 184 18.95 -0.18 -0.71
N GLU A 185 18.40 -1.15 0.04
CA GLU A 185 19.11 -1.94 1.04
C GLU A 185 19.71 -3.21 0.43
#